data_4ed2114a88719aea22065c3a79216087
#
_entry.id   4ed2114a88719aea22065c3a79216087
#
_cell.length_a   1.000
_cell.length_b   1.000
_cell.length_c   1.000
_cell.angle_alpha   90.00
_cell.angle_beta   90.00
_cell.angle_gamma   90.00
#
_symmetry.space_group_name_H-M   'P 1'
#
loop_
_entity.id
_entity.type
_entity.pdbx_description
1 polymer ?
#
loop_
_entity_poly.entity_id
_entity_poly.type
_entity_poly.pdbx_seq_one_letter_code
_entity_poly.pdbx_strand_id
1 'polypeptide(L)'
;MQDYIAMNTEMYALDAAYDYVSQLNDAKKIAGAIYVLTGAHLMGGEIMKRRLEGFPTKHLEWDDRKKAISILQLYRTRDDIGEEARDCFKALLNIMDEIKNKYPVNRE
;
A
#
# COMPACT_ATOMS: atom_id res chain seq x y z
N MET A 1 18.26 9.00 5.41
CA MET A 1 16.80 8.94 5.09
C MET A 1 16.50 9.61 3.77
N GLN A 2 16.98 10.82 3.51
CA GLN A 2 16.77 11.53 2.24
C GLN A 2 17.30 10.75 1.04
N ASP A 3 18.51 10.22 1.15
CA ASP A 3 19.13 9.46 0.06
C ASP A 3 18.36 8.16 -0.23
N TYR A 4 17.85 7.53 0.82
CA TYR A 4 17.05 6.33 0.70
C TYR A 4 15.72 6.62 -0.03
N ILE A 5 15.07 7.73 0.31
CA ILE A 5 13.82 8.13 -0.34
C ILE A 5 14.06 8.46 -1.82
N ALA A 6 15.10 9.21 -2.13
CA ALA A 6 15.45 9.56 -3.51
C ALA A 6 15.74 8.32 -4.34
N MET A 7 16.55 7.39 -3.80
CA MET A 7 16.89 6.14 -4.46
C MET A 7 15.65 5.28 -4.73
N ASN A 8 14.75 5.16 -3.75
CA ASN A 8 13.53 4.40 -3.91
C ASN A 8 12.58 5.04 -4.92
N THR A 9 12.51 6.37 -4.96
CA THR A 9 11.67 7.08 -5.93
C THR A 9 12.12 6.79 -7.35
N GLU A 10 13.43 6.81 -7.63
CA GLU A 10 13.96 6.42 -8.94
C GLU A 10 13.69 4.95 -9.25
N MET A 11 13.94 4.08 -8.28
CA MET A 11 13.87 2.64 -8.44
C MET A 11 12.44 2.13 -8.63
N TYR A 12 11.47 2.76 -7.97
CA TYR A 12 10.08 2.31 -7.95
C TYR A 12 9.13 3.29 -8.61
N ALA A 13 9.60 4.08 -9.57
CA ALA A 13 8.75 4.89 -10.42
C ALA A 13 8.02 3.98 -11.42
N LEU A 14 6.89 3.43 -11.00
CA LEU A 14 6.13 2.43 -11.73
C LEU A 14 4.98 3.08 -12.49
N ASP A 15 4.82 2.72 -13.77
CA ASP A 15 3.75 3.25 -14.62
C ASP A 15 2.37 2.91 -14.06
N ALA A 16 2.18 1.68 -13.57
CA ALA A 16 0.92 1.26 -12.99
C ALA A 16 0.54 2.07 -11.75
N ALA A 17 1.53 2.45 -10.93
CA ALA A 17 1.31 3.27 -9.76
C ALA A 17 0.90 4.70 -10.15
N TYR A 18 1.57 5.29 -11.13
CA TYR A 18 1.22 6.61 -11.65
C TYR A 18 -0.17 6.63 -12.27
N ASP A 19 -0.50 5.60 -13.04
CA ASP A 19 -1.81 5.47 -13.67
C ASP A 19 -2.92 5.43 -12.62
N TYR A 20 -2.73 4.65 -11.57
CA TYR A 20 -3.71 4.56 -10.50
C TYR A 20 -3.86 5.88 -9.74
N VAL A 21 -2.75 6.50 -9.33
CA VAL A 21 -2.78 7.76 -8.58
C VAL A 21 -3.43 8.86 -9.38
N SER A 22 -3.20 8.91 -10.70
CA SER A 22 -3.81 9.91 -11.57
C SER A 22 -5.33 9.79 -11.66
N GLN A 23 -5.90 8.63 -11.33
CA GLN A 23 -7.34 8.38 -11.33
C GLN A 23 -8.01 8.72 -10.00
N LEU A 24 -7.24 9.03 -8.94
CA LEU A 24 -7.77 9.36 -7.62
C LEU A 24 -8.28 10.81 -7.58
N ASN A 25 -9.31 11.08 -8.33
CA ASN A 25 -9.82 12.44 -8.57
C ASN A 25 -11.15 12.74 -7.88
N ASP A 26 -11.68 11.82 -7.07
CA ASP A 26 -12.88 12.07 -6.29
C ASP A 26 -12.80 11.42 -4.89
N ALA A 27 -13.68 11.86 -4.00
CA ALA A 27 -13.68 11.43 -2.61
C ALA A 27 -13.88 9.93 -2.42
N LYS A 28 -14.71 9.29 -3.24
CA LYS A 28 -14.97 7.85 -3.14
C LYS A 28 -13.75 7.04 -3.54
N LYS A 29 -13.08 7.41 -4.62
CA LYS A 29 -11.86 6.72 -5.07
C LYS A 29 -10.76 6.85 -4.03
N ILE A 30 -10.59 8.04 -3.45
CA ILE A 30 -9.63 8.27 -2.37
C ILE A 30 -10.01 7.43 -1.14
N ALA A 31 -11.27 7.39 -0.77
CA ALA A 31 -11.73 6.58 0.37
C ALA A 31 -11.46 5.08 0.16
N GLY A 32 -11.70 4.57 -1.03
CA GLY A 32 -11.40 3.19 -1.38
C GLY A 32 -9.91 2.87 -1.25
N ALA A 33 -9.06 3.78 -1.74
CA ALA A 33 -7.62 3.65 -1.62
C ALA A 33 -7.16 3.68 -0.16
N ILE A 34 -7.68 4.61 0.65
CA ILE A 34 -7.34 4.69 2.08
C ILE A 34 -7.71 3.40 2.79
N TYR A 35 -8.90 2.87 2.54
CA TYR A 35 -9.36 1.62 3.16
C TYR A 35 -8.44 0.46 2.83
N VAL A 36 -8.14 0.24 1.56
CA VAL A 36 -7.32 -0.89 1.13
C VAL A 36 -5.86 -0.73 1.58
N LEU A 37 -5.26 0.44 1.36
CA LEU A 37 -3.85 0.64 1.69
C LEU A 37 -3.60 0.66 3.19
N THR A 38 -4.48 1.26 3.97
CA THR A 38 -4.36 1.26 5.43
C THR A 38 -4.54 -0.15 5.98
N GLY A 39 -5.55 -0.90 5.48
CA GLY A 39 -5.77 -2.28 5.90
C GLY A 39 -4.60 -3.18 5.55
N ALA A 40 -4.07 -3.08 4.35
CA ALA A 40 -2.91 -3.85 3.93
C ALA A 40 -1.67 -3.54 4.78
N HIS A 41 -1.43 -2.26 5.08
CA HIS A 41 -0.29 -1.84 5.90
C HIS A 41 -0.43 -2.32 7.35
N LEU A 42 -1.62 -2.22 7.94
CA LEU A 42 -1.86 -2.69 9.31
C LEU A 42 -1.69 -4.20 9.43
N MET A 43 -2.31 -4.96 8.53
CA MET A 43 -2.31 -6.43 8.59
C MET A 43 -0.99 -7.01 8.09
N GLY A 44 -0.57 -6.59 6.91
CA GLY A 44 0.66 -7.08 6.30
C GLY A 44 1.92 -6.62 7.02
N GLY A 45 1.89 -5.41 7.57
CA GLY A 45 3.01 -4.85 8.33
C GLY A 45 3.34 -5.68 9.56
N GLU A 46 2.34 -6.15 10.28
CA GLU A 46 2.55 -7.02 11.46
C GLU A 46 3.19 -8.36 11.08
N ILE A 47 2.75 -8.94 9.97
CA ILE A 47 3.34 -10.18 9.48
C ILE A 47 4.79 -9.96 9.07
N MET A 48 5.07 -8.87 8.36
CA MET A 48 6.43 -8.54 7.93
C MET A 48 7.36 -8.26 9.10
N LYS A 49 6.88 -7.58 10.13
CA LYS A 49 7.69 -7.32 11.34
C LYS A 49 8.18 -8.62 11.98
N ARG A 50 7.34 -9.62 12.02
CA ARG A 50 7.71 -10.94 12.57
C ARG A 50 8.76 -11.64 11.72
N ARG A 51 8.65 -11.52 10.38
CA ARG A 51 9.58 -12.14 9.44
C ARG A 51 10.90 -11.40 9.35
N LEU A 52 10.91 -10.11 9.66
CA LEU A 52 12.09 -9.26 9.59
C LEU A 52 12.72 -9.02 10.96
N GLU A 53 12.54 -9.95 11.88
CA GLU A 53 13.14 -9.87 13.21
C GLU A 53 14.67 -9.70 13.08
N GLY A 54 15.20 -8.67 13.76
CA GLY A 54 16.61 -8.31 13.67
C GLY A 54 16.93 -7.27 12.60
N PHE A 55 15.95 -6.90 11.76
CA PHE A 55 16.10 -5.85 10.75
C PHE A 55 15.31 -4.60 11.17
N PRO A 56 15.66 -3.41 10.65
CA PRO A 56 14.90 -2.20 10.94
C PRO A 56 13.46 -2.31 10.41
N THR A 57 12.47 -2.15 11.32
CA THR A 57 11.05 -2.24 10.97
C THR A 57 10.26 -0.98 11.34
N LYS A 58 10.96 0.12 11.63
CA LYS A 58 10.31 1.35 12.05
C LYS A 58 9.27 1.87 11.05
N HIS A 59 9.52 1.65 9.75
CA HIS A 59 8.60 2.02 8.69
C HIS A 59 7.30 1.20 8.69
N LEU A 60 7.26 0.08 9.41
CA LEU A 60 6.08 -0.77 9.56
C LEU A 60 5.32 -0.50 10.86
N GLU A 61 5.81 0.43 11.68
CA GLU A 61 5.21 0.79 12.96
C GLU A 61 4.26 1.97 12.79
N TRP A 62 3.27 2.04 13.67
CA TRP A 62 2.29 3.11 13.73
C TRP A 62 2.50 3.91 15.00
N ASP A 63 2.44 5.24 14.90
CA ASP A 63 2.49 6.12 16.07
C ASP A 63 1.30 5.87 17.00
N ASP A 64 0.11 5.68 16.41
CA ASP A 64 -1.10 5.34 17.15
C ASP A 64 -1.87 4.26 16.39
N ARG A 65 -1.52 3.01 16.65
CA ARG A 65 -2.13 1.87 15.98
C ARG A 65 -3.63 1.75 16.28
N LYS A 66 -4.05 2.05 17.49
CA LYS A 66 -5.47 2.01 17.86
C LYS A 66 -6.29 3.00 17.07
N LYS A 67 -5.76 4.21 16.87
CA LYS A 67 -6.40 5.23 16.06
C LYS A 67 -6.50 4.79 14.60
N ALA A 68 -5.45 4.21 14.05
CA ALA A 68 -5.44 3.69 12.69
C ALA A 68 -6.50 2.61 12.49
N ILE A 69 -6.63 1.69 13.44
CA ILE A 69 -7.66 0.64 13.41
C ILE A 69 -9.07 1.26 13.47
N SER A 70 -9.27 2.26 14.32
CA SER A 70 -10.55 2.95 14.43
C SER A 70 -10.96 3.61 13.12
N ILE A 71 -10.01 4.27 12.47
CA ILE A 71 -10.24 4.89 11.16
C ILE A 71 -10.59 3.82 10.11
N LEU A 72 -9.85 2.72 10.10
CA LEU A 72 -10.12 1.61 9.18
C LEU A 72 -11.53 1.07 9.35
N GLN A 73 -11.99 0.92 10.59
CA GLN A 73 -13.35 0.44 10.88
C GLN A 73 -14.43 1.38 10.37
N LEU A 74 -14.21 2.70 10.41
CA LEU A 74 -15.13 3.67 9.85
C LEU A 74 -15.30 3.47 8.33
N TYR A 75 -14.21 3.23 7.61
CA TYR A 75 -14.28 2.95 6.18
C TYR A 75 -14.89 1.59 5.89
N ARG A 76 -14.64 0.61 6.74
CA ARG A 76 -15.16 -0.76 6.59
C ARG A 76 -16.69 -0.82 6.61
N THR A 77 -17.33 0.09 7.33
CA THR A 77 -18.79 0.16 7.42
C THR A 77 -19.45 0.91 6.25
N ARG A 78 -18.65 1.45 5.33
CA ARG A 78 -19.17 2.17 4.16
C ARG A 78 -19.43 1.21 3.01
N ASP A 79 -20.70 1.06 2.65
CA ASP A 79 -21.12 0.21 1.53
C ASP A 79 -20.89 0.87 0.17
N ASP A 80 -20.70 2.19 0.15
CA ASP A 80 -20.62 3.00 -1.06
C ASP A 80 -19.23 3.02 -1.72
N ILE A 81 -18.23 2.38 -1.13
CA ILE A 81 -16.85 2.35 -1.65
C ILE A 81 -16.36 0.96 -2.05
N GLY A 82 -17.25 -0.02 -2.16
CA GLY A 82 -16.87 -1.39 -2.48
C GLY A 82 -16.19 -1.52 -3.85
N GLU A 83 -16.69 -0.82 -4.85
CA GLU A 83 -16.13 -0.82 -6.19
C GLU A 83 -14.75 -0.14 -6.21
N GLU A 84 -14.62 0.99 -5.56
CA GLU A 84 -13.39 1.76 -5.47
C GLU A 84 -12.30 0.99 -4.71
N ALA A 85 -12.68 0.26 -3.66
CA ALA A 85 -11.77 -0.63 -2.95
C ALA A 85 -11.27 -1.75 -3.85
N ARG A 86 -12.17 -2.35 -4.63
CA ARG A 86 -11.82 -3.39 -5.60
C ARG A 86 -10.88 -2.87 -6.67
N ASP A 87 -11.11 -1.66 -7.16
CA ASP A 87 -10.23 -1.01 -8.14
C ASP A 87 -8.83 -0.79 -7.56
N CYS A 88 -8.73 -0.44 -6.28
CA CYS A 88 -7.45 -0.33 -5.61
C CYS A 88 -6.72 -1.67 -5.55
N PHE A 89 -7.41 -2.77 -5.22
CA PHE A 89 -6.81 -4.10 -5.24
C PHE A 89 -6.30 -4.48 -6.63
N LYS A 90 -7.07 -4.20 -7.67
CA LYS A 90 -6.63 -4.45 -9.05
C LYS A 90 -5.38 -3.65 -9.39
N ALA A 91 -5.33 -2.39 -8.98
CA ALA A 91 -4.17 -1.54 -9.18
C ALA A 91 -2.93 -2.10 -8.48
N LEU A 92 -3.08 -2.59 -7.24
CA LEU A 92 -1.97 -3.22 -6.51
C LEU A 92 -1.46 -4.46 -7.23
N LEU A 93 -2.35 -5.29 -7.77
CA LEU A 93 -1.95 -6.45 -8.56
C LEU A 93 -1.17 -6.06 -9.81
N ASN A 94 -1.60 -4.99 -10.50
CA ASN A 94 -0.89 -4.47 -11.67
C ASN A 94 0.49 -3.94 -11.30
N ILE A 95 0.60 -3.27 -10.16
CA ILE A 95 1.88 -2.77 -9.65
C ILE A 95 2.81 -3.94 -9.34
N MET A 96 2.30 -4.99 -8.69
CA MET A 96 3.08 -6.18 -8.37
C MET A 96 3.57 -6.89 -9.64
N ASP A 97 2.74 -7.00 -10.66
CA ASP A 97 3.13 -7.57 -11.95
C ASP A 97 4.23 -6.75 -12.61
N GLU A 98 4.13 -5.43 -12.57
CA GLU A 98 5.16 -4.54 -13.13
C GLU A 98 6.48 -4.69 -12.39
N ILE A 99 6.45 -4.77 -11.05
CA ILE A 99 7.65 -5.01 -10.25
C ILE A 99 8.27 -6.35 -10.61
N LYS A 100 7.47 -7.40 -10.72
CA LYS A 100 7.93 -8.74 -11.06
C LYS A 100 8.62 -8.77 -12.43
N ASN A 101 8.09 -8.01 -13.39
CA ASN A 101 8.64 -7.99 -14.74
C ASN A 101 9.91 -7.13 -14.86
N LYS A 102 9.95 -5.99 -14.14
CA LYS A 102 11.12 -5.10 -14.16
C LYS A 102 12.26 -5.59 -13.29
N TYR A 103 11.96 -6.28 -12.19
CA TYR A 103 12.93 -6.72 -11.20
C TYR A 103 12.76 -8.20 -10.92
N PRO A 104 13.01 -9.07 -11.92
CA PRO A 104 12.81 -10.51 -11.72
C PRO A 104 13.77 -11.04 -10.65
N VAL A 105 13.23 -11.84 -9.74
CA VAL A 105 14.02 -12.49 -8.71
C VAL A 105 14.62 -13.76 -9.28
N ASN A 106 15.96 -13.83 -9.29
CA ASN A 106 16.68 -15.04 -9.67
C ASN A 106 16.50 -16.07 -8.55
N ARG A 107 15.71 -17.08 -8.84
CA ARG A 107 15.59 -18.24 -7.96
C ARG A 107 16.40 -19.37 -8.56
N GLU A 108 17.51 -19.60 -7.95
CA GLU A 108 18.26 -20.82 -8.23
C GLU A 108 18.02 -21.85 -7.15
#